data_7de440cf2d2a90150c791e164bffb03a
#
_entry.id   7de440cf2d2a90150c791e164bffb03a
#
_cell.length_a   1.000
_cell.length_b   1.000
_cell.length_c   1.000
_cell.angle_alpha   90.00
_cell.angle_beta   90.00
_cell.angle_gamma   90.00
#
_symmetry.space_group_name_H-M   'P 1'
#
loop_
_entity.id
_entity.type
_entity.pdbx_description
1 polymer ?
#
loop_
_entity_poly.entity_id
_entity_poly.type
_entity_poly.pdbx_seq_one_letter_code
_entity_poly.pdbx_strand_id
1 'polypeptide(L)'
;MQINLLNDFIKAYENTYSVSFDDSFKGRIQELCKELNEPFMHASYALENELKELVFSLDKNVNIAIIGQFSSGKSSLLNLILRRDCLPTGVVPVTFKPTFLRYAKEYFLRVEFEDRSDIITNIEKLAFYTDQRNEVKQAKSLHIFAPIPLLEKITLVDTPGLNANENDTLTTFDELKNIHGAIWLSLIDNAGKKSEEDAIKANLELLGENSICVLNQKDKLNTEELDNVLNYAKSIFLKYFDELIAISCKEAKDEQSYEKSNFQSLLDFLTQLDTTALKEKFVKRKILNLCEILEDENQLFVGIFDRLLNQFQSYEKHLLLAYEFFLKEIEILNHQILEQLKSISERISSEIFASVKEKDAYFYKESKGFLKKDLYTRYDYKAPYISSDDAFLAMFYNSDAMSKEFKKIKNELYKSFEEIKMKLKGFINILEREILLFKAEFSNIQKDHIFQSDKNFSELRAFCNASDEYFLKDFKELLFKSILELDLFFEKLNLKAFTNYENATKLSLAFFSRKINESRVLYELDSSEFVLFYPKKSEIYERVLNELNVYEFETLLINKPILTKIAKNFLEQSQILIQEKSKFLDLKKAELRKRRVQILNVRESIKED
;
A
#
# COMPACT_ATOMS: atom_id res chain seq x y z
N MET A 1 -26.57 2.58 23.37
CA MET A 1 -28.01 2.45 23.16
C MET A 1 -28.45 2.90 21.75
N GLN A 2 -28.03 4.06 21.24
CA GLN A 2 -28.42 4.53 19.90
C GLN A 2 -27.86 3.70 18.73
N ILE A 3 -26.65 3.15 18.82
CA ILE A 3 -26.05 2.30 17.76
C ILE A 3 -26.79 0.97 17.58
N ASN A 4 -27.27 0.37 18.66
CA ASN A 4 -28.06 -0.86 18.58
C ASN A 4 -29.42 -0.62 17.93
N LEU A 5 -30.07 0.51 18.19
CA LEU A 5 -31.37 0.86 17.58
C LEU A 5 -31.25 1.09 16.07
N LEU A 6 -30.15 1.67 15.60
CA LEU A 6 -29.88 1.84 14.16
C LEU A 6 -29.62 0.49 13.47
N ASN A 7 -28.86 -0.39 14.10
CA ASN A 7 -28.61 -1.74 13.59
C ASN A 7 -29.87 -2.60 13.58
N ASP A 8 -30.71 -2.49 14.62
CA ASP A 8 -32.00 -3.19 14.67
C ASP A 8 -32.97 -2.63 13.63
N PHE A 9 -32.97 -1.31 13.38
CA PHE A 9 -33.76 -0.69 12.33
C PHE A 9 -33.28 -1.13 10.94
N ILE A 10 -31.96 -1.14 10.69
CA ILE A 10 -31.38 -1.61 9.43
C ILE A 10 -31.75 -3.08 9.18
N LYS A 11 -31.61 -3.95 10.17
CA LYS A 11 -32.01 -5.37 10.07
C LYS A 11 -33.52 -5.54 9.85
N ALA A 12 -34.34 -4.78 10.54
CA ALA A 12 -35.80 -4.82 10.34
C ALA A 12 -36.17 -4.30 8.94
N TYR A 13 -35.50 -3.26 8.45
CA TYR A 13 -35.68 -2.73 7.10
C TYR A 13 -35.24 -3.76 6.05
N GLU A 14 -34.07 -4.34 6.20
CA GLU A 14 -33.53 -5.39 5.32
C GLU A 14 -34.47 -6.61 5.28
N ASN A 15 -35.00 -7.06 6.42
CA ASN A 15 -35.93 -8.17 6.50
C ASN A 15 -37.33 -7.85 5.90
N THR A 16 -37.76 -6.59 5.94
CA THR A 16 -39.06 -6.16 5.41
C THR A 16 -39.02 -5.89 3.91
N TYR A 17 -37.86 -5.47 3.41
CA TYR A 17 -37.63 -5.17 2.00
C TYR A 17 -36.63 -6.15 1.34
N SER A 18 -36.45 -7.36 1.91
CA SER A 18 -35.75 -8.42 1.22
C SER A 18 -36.48 -8.73 -0.07
N VAL A 19 -35.91 -8.31 -1.19
CA VAL A 19 -36.40 -8.71 -2.51
C VAL A 19 -36.22 -10.22 -2.59
N SER A 20 -37.33 -10.97 -2.50
CA SER A 20 -37.33 -12.41 -2.80
C SER A 20 -37.19 -12.53 -4.32
N PHE A 21 -36.09 -13.11 -4.75
CA PHE A 21 -35.92 -13.47 -6.15
C PHE A 21 -36.70 -14.75 -6.42
N ASP A 22 -37.26 -14.87 -7.62
CA ASP A 22 -37.95 -16.10 -8.04
C ASP A 22 -36.91 -17.18 -8.45
N ASP A 23 -37.37 -18.43 -8.57
CA ASP A 23 -36.51 -19.57 -8.94
C ASP A 23 -36.15 -19.57 -10.45
N SER A 24 -36.52 -18.54 -11.21
CA SER A 24 -36.15 -18.41 -12.61
C SER A 24 -34.64 -18.13 -12.75
N PHE A 25 -34.09 -18.44 -13.91
CA PHE A 25 -32.70 -18.09 -14.22
C PHE A 25 -32.42 -16.59 -13.97
N LYS A 26 -33.37 -15.73 -14.37
CA LYS A 26 -33.27 -14.29 -14.14
C LYS A 26 -33.23 -13.94 -12.64
N GLY A 27 -34.10 -14.54 -11.82
CA GLY A 27 -34.13 -14.34 -10.38
C GLY A 27 -32.80 -14.74 -9.72
N ARG A 28 -32.27 -15.90 -10.09
CA ARG A 28 -30.95 -16.36 -9.60
C ARG A 28 -29.80 -15.42 -10.00
N ILE A 29 -29.78 -14.94 -11.24
CA ILE A 29 -28.79 -13.95 -11.68
C ILE A 29 -28.90 -12.64 -10.89
N GLN A 30 -30.14 -12.20 -10.60
CA GLN A 30 -30.35 -11.02 -9.75
C GLN A 30 -29.77 -11.21 -8.33
N GLU A 31 -29.98 -12.40 -7.77
CA GLU A 31 -29.43 -12.77 -6.45
C GLU A 31 -27.90 -12.77 -6.46
N LEU A 32 -27.25 -13.45 -7.41
CA LEU A 32 -25.81 -13.48 -7.55
C LEU A 32 -25.21 -12.08 -7.78
N CYS A 33 -25.85 -11.26 -8.60
CA CYS A 33 -25.44 -9.87 -8.80
C CYS A 33 -25.56 -9.03 -7.52
N LYS A 34 -26.61 -9.28 -6.70
CA LYS A 34 -26.75 -8.66 -5.38
C LYS A 34 -25.64 -9.09 -4.43
N GLU A 35 -25.29 -10.37 -4.39
CA GLU A 35 -24.19 -10.89 -3.59
C GLU A 35 -22.83 -10.26 -3.94
N LEU A 36 -22.55 -10.06 -5.22
CA LEU A 36 -21.34 -9.35 -5.68
C LEU A 36 -21.36 -7.85 -5.37
N ASN A 37 -22.55 -7.28 -5.09
CA ASN A 37 -22.74 -5.88 -4.75
C ASN A 37 -22.99 -5.62 -3.25
N GLU A 38 -22.83 -6.61 -2.40
CA GLU A 38 -22.92 -6.43 -0.94
C GLU A 38 -21.92 -5.37 -0.44
N PRO A 39 -22.26 -4.60 0.62
CA PRO A 39 -21.42 -3.48 1.09
C PRO A 39 -19.96 -3.84 1.38
N PHE A 40 -19.72 -5.05 1.91
CA PHE A 40 -18.35 -5.53 2.20
C PHE A 40 -17.55 -5.93 0.94
N MET A 41 -18.22 -6.09 -0.20
CA MET A 41 -17.57 -6.31 -1.49
C MET A 41 -16.92 -5.05 -2.03
N HIS A 42 -17.39 -3.87 -1.59
CA HIS A 42 -16.90 -2.58 -2.03
C HIS A 42 -16.89 -2.42 -3.56
N ALA A 43 -17.98 -2.85 -4.21
CA ALA A 43 -18.10 -2.74 -5.65
C ALA A 43 -17.87 -1.29 -6.12
N SER A 44 -17.16 -1.14 -7.24
CA SER A 44 -17.02 0.15 -7.91
C SER A 44 -18.34 0.56 -8.56
N TYR A 45 -18.48 1.83 -8.88
CA TYR A 45 -19.62 2.32 -9.68
C TYR A 45 -19.67 1.63 -11.07
N ALA A 46 -18.50 1.36 -11.66
CA ALA A 46 -18.40 0.64 -12.92
C ALA A 46 -18.92 -0.79 -12.79
N LEU A 47 -18.49 -1.53 -11.75
CA LEU A 47 -18.96 -2.88 -11.47
C LEU A 47 -20.46 -2.91 -11.16
N GLU A 48 -20.97 -1.99 -10.33
CA GLU A 48 -22.41 -1.89 -10.06
C GLU A 48 -23.23 -1.69 -11.33
N ASN A 49 -22.76 -0.85 -12.25
CA ASN A 49 -23.43 -0.64 -13.53
C ASN A 49 -23.33 -1.88 -14.44
N GLU A 50 -22.18 -2.56 -14.48
CA GLU A 50 -22.01 -3.79 -15.26
C GLU A 50 -22.95 -4.90 -14.76
N LEU A 51 -23.08 -5.08 -13.45
CA LEU A 51 -24.02 -6.04 -12.86
C LEU A 51 -25.48 -5.69 -13.19
N LYS A 52 -25.86 -4.41 -13.14
CA LYS A 52 -27.19 -3.93 -13.55
C LYS A 52 -27.46 -4.18 -15.04
N GLU A 53 -26.47 -3.88 -15.88
CA GLU A 53 -26.59 -4.12 -17.33
C GLU A 53 -26.70 -5.62 -17.66
N LEU A 54 -26.03 -6.49 -16.92
CA LEU A 54 -26.17 -7.95 -17.08
C LEU A 54 -27.61 -8.40 -16.82
N VAL A 55 -28.19 -7.99 -15.70
CA VAL A 55 -29.60 -8.30 -15.39
C VAL A 55 -30.53 -7.74 -16.47
N PHE A 56 -30.33 -6.50 -16.90
CA PHE A 56 -31.14 -5.85 -17.91
C PHE A 56 -30.99 -6.50 -19.30
N SER A 57 -29.82 -7.08 -19.60
CA SER A 57 -29.57 -7.78 -20.87
C SER A 57 -30.47 -8.99 -21.08
N LEU A 58 -30.93 -9.65 -19.98
CA LEU A 58 -31.84 -10.78 -20.05
C LEU A 58 -33.18 -10.41 -20.67
N ASP A 59 -33.64 -9.17 -20.54
CA ASP A 59 -34.88 -8.67 -21.12
C ASP A 59 -34.73 -8.16 -22.57
N LYS A 60 -33.48 -7.96 -23.03
CA LYS A 60 -33.23 -7.48 -24.39
C LYS A 60 -33.12 -8.61 -25.39
N ASN A 61 -33.23 -8.31 -26.67
CA ASN A 61 -32.95 -9.25 -27.74
C ASN A 61 -31.48 -9.68 -27.75
N VAL A 62 -31.23 -10.88 -28.24
CA VAL A 62 -29.89 -11.41 -28.46
C VAL A 62 -29.20 -10.60 -29.54
N ASN A 63 -27.98 -10.14 -29.29
CA ASN A 63 -27.16 -9.42 -30.28
C ASN A 63 -26.27 -10.42 -31.02
N ILE A 64 -26.41 -10.49 -32.35
CA ILE A 64 -25.57 -11.29 -33.24
C ILE A 64 -24.73 -10.32 -34.10
N ALA A 65 -23.43 -10.36 -33.93
CA ALA A 65 -22.52 -9.52 -34.70
C ALA A 65 -22.28 -10.09 -36.12
N ILE A 66 -22.17 -9.25 -37.12
CA ILE A 66 -21.70 -9.62 -38.45
C ILE A 66 -20.26 -9.10 -38.59
N ILE A 67 -19.32 -10.02 -38.55
CA ILE A 67 -17.88 -9.77 -38.55
C ILE A 67 -17.30 -10.31 -39.87
N GLY A 68 -16.36 -9.61 -40.42
CA GLY A 68 -15.68 -10.09 -41.64
C GLY A 68 -14.78 -9.02 -42.27
N GLN A 69 -13.90 -9.46 -43.14
CA GLN A 69 -13.00 -8.57 -43.85
C GLN A 69 -13.74 -7.56 -44.71
N PHE A 70 -13.05 -6.48 -45.05
CA PHE A 70 -13.56 -5.51 -46.02
C PHE A 70 -13.93 -6.22 -47.35
N SER A 71 -15.04 -5.79 -47.97
CA SER A 71 -15.57 -6.39 -49.20
C SER A 71 -16.07 -7.84 -49.11
N SER A 72 -16.20 -8.45 -47.93
CA SER A 72 -16.81 -9.78 -47.77
C SER A 72 -18.29 -9.84 -48.13
N GLY A 73 -18.94 -8.67 -48.24
CA GLY A 73 -20.37 -8.55 -48.59
C GLY A 73 -21.29 -8.33 -47.38
N LYS A 74 -20.81 -7.83 -46.26
CA LYS A 74 -21.60 -7.51 -45.05
C LYS A 74 -22.81 -6.64 -45.34
N SER A 75 -22.63 -5.49 -45.99
CA SER A 75 -23.73 -4.59 -46.34
C SER A 75 -24.71 -5.25 -47.33
N SER A 76 -24.23 -6.10 -48.25
CA SER A 76 -25.10 -6.84 -49.17
C SER A 76 -25.95 -7.87 -48.46
N LEU A 77 -25.38 -8.61 -47.49
CA LEU A 77 -26.08 -9.55 -46.63
C LEU A 77 -27.17 -8.85 -45.80
N LEU A 78 -26.83 -7.72 -45.17
CA LEU A 78 -27.74 -6.96 -44.34
C LEU A 78 -28.90 -6.34 -45.17
N ASN A 79 -28.62 -5.84 -46.38
CA ASN A 79 -29.66 -5.36 -47.29
C ASN A 79 -30.64 -6.48 -47.68
N LEU A 80 -30.16 -7.70 -47.91
CA LEU A 80 -31.02 -8.87 -48.16
C LEU A 80 -31.91 -9.17 -46.97
N ILE A 81 -31.38 -9.17 -45.75
CA ILE A 81 -32.15 -9.39 -44.52
C ILE A 81 -33.18 -8.29 -44.33
N LEU A 82 -32.79 -7.01 -44.57
CA LEU A 82 -33.68 -5.84 -44.51
C LEU A 82 -34.74 -5.81 -45.65
N ARG A 83 -34.59 -6.65 -46.70
CA ARG A 83 -35.41 -6.61 -47.91
C ARG A 83 -35.49 -5.23 -48.57
N ARG A 84 -34.39 -4.45 -48.37
CA ARG A 84 -34.27 -3.09 -48.88
C ARG A 84 -32.80 -2.71 -49.01
N ASP A 85 -32.44 -2.10 -50.14
CA ASP A 85 -31.08 -1.58 -50.37
C ASP A 85 -30.88 -0.24 -49.64
N CYS A 86 -30.66 -0.30 -48.31
CA CYS A 86 -30.46 0.87 -47.43
C CYS A 86 -28.99 1.13 -47.14
N LEU A 87 -28.23 0.06 -46.90
CA LEU A 87 -26.81 0.15 -46.58
C LEU A 87 -26.02 0.30 -47.87
N PRO A 88 -25.10 1.27 -47.94
CA PRO A 88 -24.30 1.47 -49.15
C PRO A 88 -23.40 0.25 -49.40
N THR A 89 -23.42 -0.22 -50.67
CA THR A 89 -22.59 -1.31 -51.12
C THR A 89 -21.57 -0.73 -52.12
N GLY A 90 -20.28 -0.78 -51.80
CA GLY A 90 -19.24 -0.21 -52.68
C GLY A 90 -17.82 -0.62 -52.26
N VAL A 91 -16.85 -0.20 -53.08
CA VAL A 91 -15.41 -0.50 -52.88
C VAL A 91 -14.75 0.43 -51.87
N VAL A 92 -15.43 1.49 -51.46
CA VAL A 92 -14.93 2.44 -50.44
C VAL A 92 -15.50 2.07 -49.08
N PRO A 93 -14.68 2.05 -47.98
CA PRO A 93 -15.18 1.80 -46.62
C PRO A 93 -16.23 2.84 -46.26
N VAL A 94 -17.48 2.41 -46.03
CA VAL A 94 -18.60 3.34 -45.81
C VAL A 94 -19.15 3.22 -44.38
N THR A 95 -18.91 2.09 -43.71
CA THR A 95 -19.43 1.86 -42.37
C THR A 95 -18.28 1.83 -41.37
N PHE A 96 -18.08 2.95 -40.68
CA PHE A 96 -17.10 3.08 -39.59
C PHE A 96 -17.76 3.13 -38.21
N LYS A 97 -19.10 3.08 -38.16
CA LYS A 97 -19.89 3.15 -36.93
C LYS A 97 -20.69 1.87 -36.77
N PRO A 98 -20.77 1.29 -35.55
CA PRO A 98 -21.60 0.13 -35.31
C PRO A 98 -23.05 0.43 -35.67
N THR A 99 -23.65 -0.45 -36.49
CA THR A 99 -25.04 -0.28 -36.94
C THR A 99 -25.88 -1.45 -36.43
N PHE A 100 -26.92 -1.12 -35.66
CA PHE A 100 -27.83 -2.10 -35.04
C PHE A 100 -29.12 -2.22 -35.86
N LEU A 101 -29.49 -3.44 -36.26
CA LEU A 101 -30.75 -3.74 -36.91
C LEU A 101 -31.73 -4.30 -35.87
N ARG A 102 -32.85 -3.65 -35.67
CA ARG A 102 -33.85 -3.94 -34.64
C ARG A 102 -35.25 -4.01 -35.22
N TYR A 103 -36.12 -4.66 -34.52
CA TYR A 103 -37.54 -4.75 -34.92
C TYR A 103 -38.28 -3.44 -34.64
N ALA A 104 -39.10 -3.02 -35.61
CA ALA A 104 -40.24 -2.11 -35.42
C ALA A 104 -41.28 -2.34 -36.50
N LYS A 105 -42.50 -1.81 -36.31
CA LYS A 105 -43.58 -1.95 -37.29
C LYS A 105 -43.34 -1.20 -38.61
N GLU A 106 -42.43 -0.20 -38.59
CA GLU A 106 -42.13 0.63 -39.75
C GLU A 106 -40.60 0.87 -39.82
N TYR A 107 -40.13 1.22 -41.04
CA TYR A 107 -38.73 1.54 -41.25
C TYR A 107 -38.42 2.95 -40.76
N PHE A 108 -37.46 3.10 -39.88
CA PHE A 108 -36.89 4.38 -39.49
C PHE A 108 -35.45 4.21 -39.02
N LEU A 109 -34.73 5.33 -38.90
CA LEU A 109 -33.35 5.40 -38.42
C LEU A 109 -33.32 6.23 -37.13
N ARG A 110 -32.69 5.72 -36.10
CA ARG A 110 -32.28 6.45 -34.91
C ARG A 110 -30.78 6.59 -34.93
N VAL A 111 -30.27 7.82 -34.81
CA VAL A 111 -28.84 8.14 -34.75
C VAL A 111 -28.50 8.57 -33.33
N GLU A 112 -27.60 7.85 -32.66
CA GLU A 112 -27.07 8.20 -31.35
C GLU A 112 -25.74 8.92 -31.50
N PHE A 113 -25.56 10.06 -30.82
CA PHE A 113 -24.36 10.87 -30.84
C PHE A 113 -23.49 10.66 -29.58
N GLU A 114 -22.23 11.06 -29.62
CA GLU A 114 -21.29 10.92 -28.48
C GLU A 114 -21.74 11.69 -27.23
N ASP A 115 -22.47 12.80 -27.38
CA ASP A 115 -23.06 13.56 -26.29
C ASP A 115 -24.33 12.95 -25.69
N ARG A 116 -24.66 11.69 -26.09
CA ARG A 116 -25.85 10.95 -25.69
C ARG A 116 -27.18 11.53 -26.18
N SER A 117 -27.15 12.52 -27.07
CA SER A 117 -28.34 12.96 -27.78
C SER A 117 -28.69 11.99 -28.91
N ASP A 118 -29.96 11.87 -29.28
CA ASP A 118 -30.41 11.03 -30.37
C ASP A 118 -31.40 11.76 -31.27
N ILE A 119 -31.47 11.32 -32.53
CA ILE A 119 -32.40 11.84 -33.55
C ILE A 119 -33.06 10.64 -34.23
N ILE A 120 -34.40 10.70 -34.34
CA ILE A 120 -35.16 9.75 -35.15
C ILE A 120 -35.45 10.41 -36.50
N THR A 121 -35.13 9.70 -37.58
CA THR A 121 -35.27 10.21 -38.94
C THR A 121 -35.64 9.09 -39.93
N ASN A 122 -35.94 9.46 -41.20
CA ASN A 122 -36.19 8.48 -42.24
C ASN A 122 -34.91 7.68 -42.56
N ILE A 123 -35.10 6.38 -42.82
CA ILE A 123 -34.02 5.46 -43.19
C ILE A 123 -33.22 5.91 -44.43
N GLU A 124 -33.81 6.66 -45.33
CA GLU A 124 -33.15 7.19 -46.52
C GLU A 124 -31.98 8.13 -46.19
N LYS A 125 -31.97 8.72 -45.01
CA LYS A 125 -30.86 9.54 -44.52
C LYS A 125 -29.68 8.72 -44.00
N LEU A 126 -29.73 7.38 -44.00
CA LEU A 126 -28.66 6.52 -43.53
C LEU A 126 -27.34 6.84 -44.27
N ALA A 127 -27.37 6.97 -45.61
CA ALA A 127 -26.19 7.31 -46.41
C ALA A 127 -25.53 8.61 -45.98
N PHE A 128 -26.33 9.60 -45.51
CA PHE A 128 -25.82 10.86 -45.02
C PHE A 128 -24.99 10.72 -43.72
N TYR A 129 -25.39 9.85 -42.80
CA TYR A 129 -24.70 9.64 -41.52
C TYR A 129 -23.56 8.61 -41.63
N THR A 130 -23.50 7.83 -42.72
CA THR A 130 -22.40 6.89 -42.99
C THR A 130 -21.29 7.49 -43.83
N ASP A 131 -21.52 8.60 -44.54
CA ASP A 131 -20.51 9.27 -45.36
C ASP A 131 -19.65 10.24 -44.53
N GLN A 132 -18.37 9.88 -44.36
CA GLN A 132 -17.39 10.66 -43.58
C GLN A 132 -17.11 12.08 -44.14
N ARG A 133 -17.47 12.36 -45.38
CA ARG A 133 -17.23 13.67 -46.04
C ARG A 133 -18.21 14.73 -45.53
N ASN A 134 -19.26 14.33 -44.86
CA ASN A 134 -20.23 15.28 -44.30
C ASN A 134 -19.75 15.76 -42.93
N GLU A 135 -19.56 17.08 -42.77
CA GLU A 135 -19.21 17.76 -41.52
C GLU A 135 -20.38 17.77 -40.50
N VAL A 136 -21.03 16.64 -40.29
CA VAL A 136 -22.13 16.53 -39.34
C VAL A 136 -21.57 16.01 -38.01
N LYS A 137 -22.22 16.41 -36.89
CA LYS A 137 -21.99 15.91 -35.55
C LYS A 137 -21.70 14.39 -35.58
N GLN A 138 -20.57 13.93 -35.05
CA GLN A 138 -20.15 12.55 -35.19
C GLN A 138 -21.15 11.62 -34.51
N ALA A 139 -21.78 10.75 -35.28
CA ALA A 139 -22.63 9.69 -34.74
C ALA A 139 -21.78 8.68 -33.97
N LYS A 140 -22.23 8.26 -32.79
CA LYS A 140 -21.66 7.18 -32.01
C LYS A 140 -22.10 5.82 -32.56
N SER A 141 -23.40 5.64 -32.74
CA SER A 141 -24.01 4.41 -33.30
C SER A 141 -25.24 4.71 -34.13
N LEU A 142 -25.61 3.79 -35.01
CA LEU A 142 -26.76 3.86 -35.89
C LEU A 142 -27.73 2.73 -35.55
N HIS A 143 -29.01 3.02 -35.46
CA HIS A 143 -30.02 2.01 -35.18
C HIS A 143 -31.08 2.01 -36.29
N ILE A 144 -31.08 0.97 -37.12
CA ILE A 144 -32.04 0.75 -38.17
C ILE A 144 -33.19 -0.07 -37.60
N PHE A 145 -34.41 0.43 -37.72
CA PHE A 145 -35.58 -0.26 -37.32
C PHE A 145 -36.36 -0.74 -38.58
N ALA A 146 -36.78 -1.99 -38.58
CA ALA A 146 -37.44 -2.61 -39.74
C ALA A 146 -38.51 -3.65 -39.32
N PRO A 147 -39.60 -3.81 -40.12
CA PRO A 147 -40.65 -4.80 -39.84
C PRO A 147 -40.26 -6.19 -40.35
N ILE A 148 -39.15 -6.70 -39.87
CA ILE A 148 -38.59 -8.01 -40.23
C ILE A 148 -38.78 -8.97 -39.07
N PRO A 149 -39.56 -10.09 -39.21
CA PRO A 149 -39.87 -10.99 -38.11
C PRO A 149 -38.65 -11.56 -37.38
N LEU A 150 -37.57 -11.82 -38.08
CA LEU A 150 -36.29 -12.25 -37.49
C LEU A 150 -35.81 -11.28 -36.39
N LEU A 151 -35.98 -9.98 -36.62
CA LEU A 151 -35.53 -8.94 -35.70
C LEU A 151 -36.38 -8.79 -34.43
N GLU A 152 -37.55 -9.50 -34.32
CA GLU A 152 -38.30 -9.59 -33.08
C GLU A 152 -37.55 -10.34 -31.99
N LYS A 153 -36.72 -11.32 -32.38
CA LYS A 153 -35.99 -12.19 -31.45
C LYS A 153 -34.52 -11.84 -31.34
N ILE A 154 -33.91 -11.33 -32.41
CA ILE A 154 -32.49 -11.00 -32.47
C ILE A 154 -32.25 -9.56 -32.92
N THR A 155 -31.15 -8.98 -32.48
CA THR A 155 -30.60 -7.73 -33.02
C THR A 155 -29.36 -8.09 -33.83
N LEU A 156 -29.29 -7.71 -35.11
CA LEU A 156 -28.08 -7.87 -35.90
C LEU A 156 -27.23 -6.60 -35.73
N VAL A 157 -25.92 -6.81 -35.55
CA VAL A 157 -24.96 -5.73 -35.32
C VAL A 157 -23.93 -5.75 -36.46
N ASP A 158 -23.97 -4.75 -37.35
CA ASP A 158 -22.93 -4.57 -38.35
C ASP A 158 -21.71 -3.94 -37.69
N THR A 159 -20.58 -4.65 -37.77
CA THR A 159 -19.33 -4.15 -37.21
C THR A 159 -18.47 -3.52 -38.31
N PRO A 160 -17.68 -2.47 -37.99
CA PRO A 160 -16.65 -1.98 -38.90
C PRO A 160 -15.75 -3.13 -39.38
N GLY A 161 -15.33 -3.10 -40.64
CA GLY A 161 -14.44 -4.14 -41.17
C GLY A 161 -13.13 -4.25 -40.37
N LEU A 162 -12.61 -5.47 -40.17
CA LEU A 162 -11.45 -5.78 -39.33
C LEU A 162 -10.13 -5.03 -39.67
N ASN A 163 -10.12 -4.22 -40.72
CA ASN A 163 -8.97 -3.40 -41.15
C ASN A 163 -9.21 -1.88 -40.94
N ALA A 164 -10.14 -1.47 -40.09
CA ALA A 164 -10.34 -0.06 -39.73
C ALA A 164 -9.20 0.42 -38.81
N ASN A 165 -8.87 1.72 -38.88
CA ASN A 165 -7.77 2.33 -38.11
C ASN A 165 -7.91 2.11 -36.61
N GLU A 166 -6.78 2.01 -35.87
CA GLU A 166 -6.70 1.72 -34.43
C GLU A 166 -7.59 2.66 -33.55
N ASN A 167 -7.82 3.90 -33.95
CA ASN A 167 -8.65 4.84 -33.18
C ASN A 167 -10.17 4.58 -33.30
N ASP A 168 -10.62 3.94 -34.38
CA ASP A 168 -12.04 3.55 -34.55
C ASP A 168 -12.34 2.21 -33.83
N THR A 169 -11.30 1.46 -33.47
CA THR A 169 -11.41 0.14 -32.83
C THR A 169 -11.88 0.26 -31.37
N LEU A 170 -11.43 1.28 -30.62
CA LEU A 170 -11.72 1.43 -29.18
C LEU A 170 -13.20 1.71 -28.89
N THR A 171 -13.84 2.60 -29.64
CA THR A 171 -15.29 2.88 -29.52
C THR A 171 -16.16 1.71 -29.96
N THR A 172 -15.67 0.93 -30.92
CA THR A 172 -16.35 -0.28 -31.42
C THR A 172 -16.29 -1.42 -30.40
N PHE A 173 -15.21 -1.56 -29.65
CA PHE A 173 -15.07 -2.60 -28.62
C PHE A 173 -16.07 -2.47 -27.48
N ASP A 174 -16.40 -1.27 -27.03
CA ASP A 174 -17.37 -1.08 -25.95
C ASP A 174 -18.80 -1.50 -26.36
N GLU A 175 -19.20 -1.23 -27.59
CA GLU A 175 -20.50 -1.66 -28.15
C GLU A 175 -20.54 -3.19 -28.42
N LEU A 176 -19.39 -3.81 -28.67
CA LEU A 176 -19.25 -5.26 -28.92
C LEU A 176 -19.22 -6.08 -27.63
N LYS A 177 -19.06 -5.49 -26.46
CA LYS A 177 -19.05 -6.21 -25.17
C LYS A 177 -20.31 -7.05 -24.91
N ASN A 178 -21.41 -6.74 -25.57
CA ASN A 178 -22.72 -7.37 -25.39
C ASN A 178 -23.14 -8.26 -26.57
N ILE A 179 -22.18 -8.88 -27.25
CA ILE A 179 -22.43 -9.82 -28.36
C ILE A 179 -22.61 -11.22 -27.79
N HIS A 180 -23.69 -11.88 -28.21
CA HIS A 180 -24.08 -13.23 -27.79
C HIS A 180 -23.59 -14.32 -28.75
N GLY A 181 -23.37 -13.95 -30.01
CA GLY A 181 -22.83 -14.81 -31.06
C GLY A 181 -22.47 -13.99 -32.29
N ALA A 182 -21.79 -14.60 -33.26
CA ALA A 182 -21.35 -13.89 -34.44
C ALA A 182 -21.53 -14.68 -35.74
N ILE A 183 -21.77 -13.96 -36.82
CA ILE A 183 -21.67 -14.42 -38.18
C ILE A 183 -20.32 -13.95 -38.74
N TRP A 184 -19.39 -14.87 -38.93
CA TRP A 184 -18.15 -14.59 -39.62
C TRP A 184 -18.38 -14.67 -41.13
N LEU A 185 -18.41 -13.53 -41.80
CA LEU A 185 -18.65 -13.45 -43.24
C LEU A 185 -17.32 -13.34 -44.01
N SER A 186 -17.02 -14.34 -44.80
CA SER A 186 -15.85 -14.38 -45.67
C SER A 186 -16.23 -14.65 -47.12
N LEU A 187 -15.31 -14.40 -48.04
CA LEU A 187 -15.47 -14.78 -49.44
C LEU A 187 -15.13 -16.24 -49.65
N ILE A 188 -15.83 -16.91 -50.56
CA ILE A 188 -15.55 -18.30 -50.94
C ILE A 188 -14.11 -18.47 -51.40
N ASP A 189 -13.51 -17.48 -52.07
CA ASP A 189 -12.12 -17.45 -52.55
C ASP A 189 -11.11 -17.42 -51.38
N ASN A 190 -11.53 -17.08 -50.17
CA ASN A 190 -10.70 -17.03 -48.96
C ASN A 190 -10.88 -18.25 -48.04
N ALA A 191 -11.76 -19.17 -48.42
CA ALA A 191 -12.05 -20.35 -47.63
C ALA A 191 -10.80 -21.20 -47.38
N GLY A 192 -10.45 -21.36 -46.09
CA GLY A 192 -9.28 -22.13 -45.67
C GLY A 192 -7.92 -21.45 -45.84
N LYS A 193 -7.84 -20.18 -46.24
CA LYS A 193 -6.59 -19.44 -46.26
C LYS A 193 -6.08 -19.17 -44.84
N LYS A 194 -4.75 -19.26 -44.68
CA LYS A 194 -4.11 -19.00 -43.37
C LYS A 194 -4.38 -17.60 -42.83
N SER A 195 -4.40 -16.60 -43.72
CA SER A 195 -4.72 -15.21 -43.35
C SER A 195 -6.12 -15.04 -42.75
N GLU A 196 -7.09 -15.83 -43.22
CA GLU A 196 -8.43 -15.87 -42.70
C GLU A 196 -8.48 -16.55 -41.32
N GLU A 197 -7.76 -17.70 -41.19
CA GLU A 197 -7.64 -18.40 -39.92
C GLU A 197 -6.96 -17.51 -38.84
N ASP A 198 -5.92 -16.77 -39.22
CA ASP A 198 -5.23 -15.85 -38.33
C ASP A 198 -6.14 -14.69 -37.91
N ALA A 199 -6.95 -14.16 -38.80
CA ALA A 199 -7.96 -13.16 -38.49
C ALA A 199 -9.06 -13.69 -37.53
N ILE A 200 -9.52 -14.92 -37.74
CA ILE A 200 -10.46 -15.62 -36.83
C ILE A 200 -9.85 -15.74 -35.43
N LYS A 201 -8.59 -16.23 -35.35
CA LYS A 201 -7.89 -16.38 -34.06
C LYS A 201 -7.71 -15.07 -33.31
N ALA A 202 -7.43 -13.99 -34.02
CA ALA A 202 -7.29 -12.65 -33.44
C ALA A 202 -8.61 -12.09 -32.86
N ASN A 203 -9.75 -12.65 -33.27
CA ASN A 203 -11.09 -12.19 -32.87
C ASN A 203 -11.91 -13.25 -32.13
N LEU A 204 -11.28 -14.30 -31.59
CA LEU A 204 -11.97 -15.40 -30.89
C LEU A 204 -12.85 -14.90 -29.72
N GLU A 205 -12.40 -13.87 -28.99
CA GLU A 205 -13.16 -13.29 -27.88
C GLU A 205 -14.48 -12.66 -28.34
N LEU A 206 -14.51 -12.11 -29.57
CA LEU A 206 -15.71 -11.50 -30.17
C LEU A 206 -16.66 -12.54 -30.76
N LEU A 207 -16.12 -13.68 -31.22
CA LEU A 207 -16.94 -14.72 -31.86
C LEU A 207 -17.88 -15.37 -30.84
N GLY A 208 -17.45 -15.56 -29.61
CA GLY A 208 -18.26 -16.23 -28.58
C GLY A 208 -18.57 -17.70 -28.94
N GLU A 209 -19.37 -18.33 -28.10
CA GLU A 209 -19.99 -19.61 -28.41
C GLU A 209 -21.23 -19.37 -29.30
N ASN A 210 -21.53 -20.25 -30.20
CA ASN A 210 -22.64 -20.16 -31.18
C ASN A 210 -22.40 -19.16 -32.32
N SER A 211 -21.22 -19.18 -32.87
CA SER A 211 -20.87 -18.42 -34.06
C SER A 211 -20.89 -19.31 -35.31
N ILE A 212 -21.28 -18.73 -36.43
CA ILE A 212 -21.37 -19.40 -37.72
C ILE A 212 -20.40 -18.77 -38.74
N CYS A 213 -19.75 -19.59 -39.54
CA CYS A 213 -18.99 -19.12 -40.70
C CYS A 213 -19.87 -19.10 -41.94
N VAL A 214 -19.97 -17.95 -42.60
CA VAL A 214 -20.72 -17.78 -43.84
C VAL A 214 -19.75 -17.42 -44.96
N LEU A 215 -19.67 -18.30 -45.97
CA LEU A 215 -18.87 -18.08 -47.17
C LEU A 215 -19.74 -17.50 -48.28
N ASN A 216 -19.49 -16.25 -48.65
CA ASN A 216 -20.26 -15.54 -49.66
C ASN A 216 -19.66 -15.70 -51.08
N GLN A 217 -20.45 -15.40 -52.10
CA GLN A 217 -20.09 -15.47 -53.52
C GLN A 217 -19.86 -16.93 -54.04
N LYS A 218 -20.63 -17.88 -53.54
CA LYS A 218 -20.56 -19.28 -54.05
C LYS A 218 -20.91 -19.42 -55.50
N ASP A 219 -21.62 -18.44 -56.08
CA ASP A 219 -21.94 -18.31 -57.50
C ASP A 219 -20.70 -18.24 -58.45
N LYS A 220 -19.52 -18.06 -57.89
CA LYS A 220 -18.27 -18.09 -58.62
C LYS A 220 -17.75 -19.50 -58.94
N LEU A 221 -18.25 -20.51 -58.24
CA LEU A 221 -17.76 -21.90 -58.34
C LEU A 221 -18.85 -22.81 -58.93
N ASN A 222 -18.43 -23.82 -59.66
CA ASN A 222 -19.32 -24.89 -60.04
C ASN A 222 -19.58 -25.83 -58.84
N THR A 223 -20.52 -26.79 -59.00
CA THR A 223 -20.96 -27.66 -57.88
C THR A 223 -19.83 -28.52 -57.33
N GLU A 224 -18.98 -29.07 -58.15
CA GLU A 224 -17.85 -29.93 -57.76
C GLU A 224 -16.76 -29.13 -57.04
N GLU A 225 -16.42 -27.95 -57.55
CA GLU A 225 -15.47 -27.03 -56.94
C GLU A 225 -15.99 -26.54 -55.60
N LEU A 226 -17.29 -26.23 -55.47
CA LEU A 226 -17.92 -25.78 -54.25
C LEU A 226 -17.83 -26.85 -53.15
N ASP A 227 -18.15 -28.12 -53.48
CA ASP A 227 -18.09 -29.21 -52.50
C ASP A 227 -16.64 -29.44 -52.02
N ASN A 228 -15.65 -29.38 -52.88
CA ASN A 228 -14.25 -29.49 -52.50
C ASN A 228 -13.81 -28.34 -51.55
N VAL A 229 -14.16 -27.10 -51.88
CA VAL A 229 -13.84 -25.91 -51.05
C VAL A 229 -14.54 -26.00 -49.71
N LEU A 230 -15.82 -26.39 -49.67
CA LEU A 230 -16.57 -26.53 -48.44
C LEU A 230 -15.99 -27.61 -47.52
N ASN A 231 -15.64 -28.78 -48.06
CA ASN A 231 -15.02 -29.85 -47.27
C ASN A 231 -13.68 -29.40 -46.67
N TYR A 232 -12.86 -28.71 -47.44
CA TYR A 232 -11.61 -28.13 -46.94
C TYR A 232 -11.84 -27.05 -45.89
N ALA A 233 -12.73 -26.09 -46.14
CA ALA A 233 -13.06 -25.03 -45.19
C ALA A 233 -13.63 -25.57 -43.86
N LYS A 234 -14.52 -26.60 -43.94
CA LYS A 234 -15.06 -27.29 -42.75
C LYS A 234 -13.94 -27.91 -41.90
N SER A 235 -12.94 -28.54 -42.51
CA SER A 235 -11.83 -29.14 -41.76
C SER A 235 -10.99 -28.13 -40.97
N ILE A 236 -10.97 -26.85 -41.39
CA ILE A 236 -10.21 -25.76 -40.73
C ILE A 236 -11.09 -24.95 -39.79
N PHE A 237 -12.28 -24.59 -40.21
CA PHE A 237 -13.10 -23.59 -39.54
C PHE A 237 -14.05 -24.15 -38.50
N LEU A 238 -14.52 -25.42 -38.59
CA LEU A 238 -15.43 -26.00 -37.61
C LEU A 238 -14.85 -26.19 -36.21
N LYS A 239 -13.54 -25.96 -36.02
CA LYS A 239 -12.94 -25.86 -34.69
C LYS A 239 -13.20 -24.51 -34.01
N TYR A 240 -13.71 -23.51 -34.74
CA TYR A 240 -14.01 -22.15 -34.26
C TYR A 240 -15.48 -21.80 -34.39
N PHE A 241 -16.26 -22.51 -35.20
CA PHE A 241 -17.66 -22.22 -35.52
C PHE A 241 -18.50 -23.49 -35.41
N ASP A 242 -19.74 -23.31 -34.96
CA ASP A 242 -20.69 -24.42 -34.84
C ASP A 242 -21.15 -24.93 -36.23
N GLU A 243 -21.23 -24.01 -37.20
CA GLU A 243 -21.68 -24.34 -38.54
C GLU A 243 -20.92 -23.52 -39.62
N LEU A 244 -20.90 -24.04 -40.83
CA LEU A 244 -20.35 -23.39 -42.02
C LEU A 244 -21.36 -23.47 -43.18
N ILE A 245 -21.82 -22.32 -43.65
CA ILE A 245 -22.82 -22.20 -44.73
C ILE A 245 -22.21 -21.38 -45.90
N ALA A 246 -22.33 -21.88 -47.14
CA ALA A 246 -22.01 -21.09 -48.32
C ALA A 246 -23.27 -20.48 -48.93
N ILE A 247 -23.22 -19.16 -49.21
CA ILE A 247 -24.31 -18.39 -49.81
C ILE A 247 -23.85 -17.60 -51.02
N SER A 248 -24.82 -17.13 -51.82
CA SER A 248 -24.58 -16.06 -52.80
C SER A 248 -25.56 -14.91 -52.56
N CYS A 249 -25.05 -13.77 -52.04
CA CYS A 249 -25.85 -12.59 -51.90
C CYS A 249 -26.32 -12.00 -53.25
N LYS A 250 -25.61 -12.33 -54.36
CA LYS A 250 -26.00 -11.91 -55.70
C LYS A 250 -27.22 -12.69 -56.20
N GLU A 251 -27.17 -14.02 -56.09
CA GLU A 251 -28.29 -14.89 -56.50
C GLU A 251 -29.52 -14.68 -55.63
N ALA A 252 -29.33 -14.37 -54.32
CA ALA A 252 -30.41 -14.10 -53.40
C ALA A 252 -31.24 -12.83 -53.72
N LYS A 253 -30.74 -11.91 -54.56
CA LYS A 253 -31.46 -10.72 -55.01
C LYS A 253 -32.45 -11.00 -56.10
N ASP A 254 -32.25 -12.07 -56.86
CA ASP A 254 -33.08 -12.42 -58.00
C ASP A 254 -34.04 -13.57 -57.65
N GLU A 255 -35.32 -13.41 -57.82
CA GLU A 255 -36.33 -14.42 -57.48
C GLU A 255 -36.13 -15.74 -58.21
N GLN A 256 -35.59 -15.72 -59.46
CA GLN A 256 -35.36 -16.95 -60.21
C GLN A 256 -34.15 -17.77 -59.70
N SER A 257 -33.20 -17.11 -59.08
CA SER A 257 -31.97 -17.75 -58.54
C SER A 257 -31.98 -17.85 -57.02
N TYR A 258 -33.01 -17.38 -56.33
CA TYR A 258 -33.11 -17.34 -54.87
C TYR A 258 -32.87 -18.71 -54.22
N GLU A 259 -33.50 -19.77 -54.72
CA GLU A 259 -33.30 -21.13 -54.18
C GLU A 259 -31.84 -21.61 -54.33
N LYS A 260 -31.21 -21.24 -55.41
CA LYS A 260 -29.77 -21.57 -55.66
C LYS A 260 -28.85 -20.78 -54.72
N SER A 261 -29.28 -19.65 -54.22
CA SER A 261 -28.44 -18.79 -53.39
C SER A 261 -28.05 -19.41 -52.04
N ASN A 262 -28.82 -20.40 -51.55
CA ASN A 262 -28.73 -20.98 -50.21
C ASN A 262 -28.92 -19.96 -49.06
N PHE A 263 -29.46 -18.79 -49.37
CA PHE A 263 -29.69 -17.74 -48.38
C PHE A 263 -30.75 -18.15 -47.34
N GLN A 264 -31.72 -18.97 -47.75
CA GLN A 264 -32.76 -19.47 -46.83
C GLN A 264 -32.14 -20.32 -45.71
N SER A 265 -31.13 -21.13 -45.95
CA SER A 265 -30.46 -21.92 -44.91
C SER A 265 -29.85 -21.03 -43.80
N LEU A 266 -29.31 -19.86 -44.16
CA LEU A 266 -28.83 -18.88 -43.18
C LEU A 266 -29.99 -18.27 -42.35
N LEU A 267 -31.13 -17.93 -43.03
CA LEU A 267 -32.31 -17.43 -42.33
C LEU A 267 -32.89 -18.46 -41.39
N ASP A 268 -32.96 -19.75 -41.83
CA ASP A 268 -33.45 -20.84 -41.02
C ASP A 268 -32.56 -21.05 -39.77
N PHE A 269 -31.24 -21.03 -39.92
CA PHE A 269 -30.32 -21.08 -38.81
C PHE A 269 -30.58 -19.95 -37.81
N LEU A 270 -30.63 -18.72 -38.27
CA LEU A 270 -30.88 -17.56 -37.40
C LEU A 270 -32.27 -17.61 -36.71
N THR A 271 -33.28 -18.13 -37.38
CA THR A 271 -34.65 -18.23 -36.84
C THR A 271 -34.76 -19.35 -35.80
N GLN A 272 -33.98 -20.42 -35.94
CA GLN A 272 -33.93 -21.57 -35.05
C GLN A 272 -33.04 -21.38 -33.81
N LEU A 273 -32.29 -20.27 -33.74
CA LEU A 273 -31.44 -19.97 -32.58
C LEU A 273 -32.25 -19.99 -31.28
N ASP A 274 -31.82 -20.81 -30.32
CA ASP A 274 -32.33 -20.74 -28.97
C ASP A 274 -31.82 -19.49 -28.25
N THR A 275 -32.57 -18.40 -28.39
CA THR A 275 -32.22 -17.11 -27.82
C THR A 275 -32.13 -17.11 -26.31
N THR A 276 -32.86 -18.03 -25.62
CA THR A 276 -32.82 -18.17 -24.17
C THR A 276 -31.49 -18.79 -23.73
N ALA A 277 -31.17 -19.94 -24.30
CA ALA A 277 -29.89 -20.59 -24.02
C ALA A 277 -28.66 -19.70 -24.33
N LEU A 278 -28.75 -18.91 -25.41
CA LEU A 278 -27.68 -17.93 -25.76
C LEU A 278 -27.50 -16.85 -24.71
N LYS A 279 -28.60 -16.28 -24.20
CA LYS A 279 -28.54 -15.27 -23.13
C LYS A 279 -27.98 -15.86 -21.84
N GLU A 280 -28.44 -17.05 -21.45
CA GLU A 280 -27.99 -17.74 -20.26
C GLU A 280 -26.49 -18.02 -20.33
N LYS A 281 -26.00 -18.59 -21.40
CA LYS A 281 -24.56 -18.84 -21.62
C LYS A 281 -23.75 -17.53 -21.58
N PHE A 282 -24.25 -16.49 -22.23
CA PHE A 282 -23.56 -15.19 -22.25
C PHE A 282 -23.45 -14.61 -20.84
N VAL A 283 -24.54 -14.59 -20.07
CA VAL A 283 -24.56 -14.03 -18.71
C VAL A 283 -23.70 -14.86 -17.77
N LYS A 284 -23.77 -16.20 -17.84
CA LYS A 284 -22.88 -17.10 -17.07
C LYS A 284 -21.40 -16.79 -17.33
N ARG A 285 -21.01 -16.72 -18.61
CA ARG A 285 -19.63 -16.39 -18.99
C ARG A 285 -19.20 -15.03 -18.43
N LYS A 286 -20.06 -14.01 -18.51
CA LYS A 286 -19.76 -12.68 -17.99
C LYS A 286 -19.59 -12.67 -16.47
N ILE A 287 -20.46 -13.34 -15.72
CA ILE A 287 -20.32 -13.44 -14.25
C ILE A 287 -19.05 -14.21 -13.88
N LEU A 288 -18.76 -15.32 -14.57
CA LEU A 288 -17.52 -16.08 -14.32
C LEU A 288 -16.27 -15.21 -14.54
N ASN A 289 -16.25 -14.45 -15.62
CA ASN A 289 -15.15 -13.54 -15.95
C ASN A 289 -15.01 -12.43 -14.88
N LEU A 290 -16.13 -11.86 -14.43
CA LEU A 290 -16.12 -10.88 -13.33
C LEU A 290 -15.60 -11.49 -12.02
N CYS A 291 -16.03 -12.71 -11.68
CA CYS A 291 -15.53 -13.42 -10.51
C CYS A 291 -14.01 -13.66 -10.59
N GLU A 292 -13.50 -14.01 -11.75
CA GLU A 292 -12.07 -14.22 -11.97
C GLU A 292 -11.26 -12.92 -11.77
N ILE A 293 -11.70 -11.83 -12.39
CA ILE A 293 -11.09 -10.50 -12.22
C ILE A 293 -11.12 -10.06 -10.75
N LEU A 294 -12.25 -10.24 -10.08
CA LEU A 294 -12.39 -9.87 -8.66
C LEU A 294 -11.54 -10.75 -7.74
N GLU A 295 -11.37 -12.04 -8.07
CA GLU A 295 -10.49 -12.95 -7.32
C GLU A 295 -9.02 -12.53 -7.47
N ASP A 296 -8.58 -12.22 -8.68
CA ASP A 296 -7.21 -11.78 -8.96
C ASP A 296 -6.90 -10.46 -8.25
N GLU A 297 -7.82 -9.48 -8.30
CA GLU A 297 -7.69 -8.23 -7.55
C GLU A 297 -7.60 -8.49 -6.03
N ASN A 298 -8.44 -9.37 -5.52
CA ASN A 298 -8.46 -9.72 -4.11
C ASN A 298 -7.15 -10.40 -3.66
N GLN A 299 -6.60 -11.27 -4.47
CA GLN A 299 -5.30 -11.90 -4.22
C GLN A 299 -4.16 -10.87 -4.24
N LEU A 300 -4.20 -9.92 -5.16
CA LEU A 300 -3.23 -8.82 -5.20
C LEU A 300 -3.25 -8.01 -3.91
N PHE A 301 -4.44 -7.64 -3.41
CA PHE A 301 -4.58 -6.90 -2.15
C PHE A 301 -4.10 -7.71 -0.95
N VAL A 302 -4.42 -9.00 -0.86
CA VAL A 302 -3.89 -9.89 0.18
C VAL A 302 -2.36 -9.92 0.15
N GLY A 303 -1.77 -10.05 -1.03
CA GLY A 303 -0.32 -10.05 -1.22
C GLY A 303 0.35 -8.76 -0.73
N ILE A 304 -0.28 -7.61 -0.92
CA ILE A 304 0.21 -6.31 -0.43
C ILE A 304 0.24 -6.29 1.11
N PHE A 305 -0.86 -6.72 1.77
CA PHE A 305 -0.91 -6.77 3.23
C PHE A 305 0.03 -7.83 3.82
N ASP A 306 0.22 -8.97 3.14
CA ASP A 306 1.20 -9.98 3.55
C ASP A 306 2.64 -9.45 3.52
N ARG A 307 3.01 -8.68 2.51
CA ARG A 307 4.32 -8.04 2.44
C ARG A 307 4.55 -7.07 3.60
N LEU A 308 3.56 -6.22 3.91
CA LEU A 308 3.64 -5.31 5.05
C LEU A 308 3.82 -6.06 6.37
N LEU A 309 3.05 -7.12 6.60
CA LEU A 309 3.19 -7.96 7.80
C LEU A 309 4.58 -8.58 7.92
N ASN A 310 5.10 -9.13 6.82
CA ASN A 310 6.45 -9.68 6.77
C ASN A 310 7.52 -8.62 7.05
N GLN A 311 7.33 -7.39 6.56
CA GLN A 311 8.22 -6.27 6.85
C GLN A 311 8.20 -5.89 8.33
N PHE A 312 7.03 -5.85 8.98
CA PHE A 312 6.94 -5.61 10.41
C PHE A 312 7.61 -6.71 11.25
N GLN A 313 7.44 -7.97 10.88
CA GLN A 313 8.12 -9.09 11.55
C GLN A 313 9.65 -9.02 11.37
N SER A 314 10.10 -8.68 10.19
CA SER A 314 11.52 -8.47 9.91
C SER A 314 12.08 -7.29 10.72
N TYR A 315 11.34 -6.18 10.78
CA TYR A 315 11.71 -5.03 11.58
C TYR A 315 11.80 -5.37 13.06
N GLU A 316 10.84 -6.09 13.63
CA GLU A 316 10.88 -6.54 15.03
C GLU A 316 12.13 -7.36 15.32
N LYS A 317 12.48 -8.29 14.44
CA LYS A 317 13.70 -9.10 14.58
C LYS A 317 14.97 -8.25 14.56
N HIS A 318 15.06 -7.30 13.62
CA HIS A 318 16.19 -6.38 13.54
C HIS A 318 16.26 -5.45 14.76
N LEU A 319 15.12 -4.99 15.26
CA LEU A 319 15.04 -4.16 16.47
C LEU A 319 15.58 -4.91 17.70
N LEU A 320 15.22 -6.19 17.87
CA LEU A 320 15.72 -7.02 18.96
C LEU A 320 17.25 -7.21 18.88
N LEU A 321 17.78 -7.56 17.73
CA LEU A 321 19.23 -7.73 17.53
C LEU A 321 20.00 -6.42 17.80
N ALA A 322 19.47 -5.31 17.29
CA ALA A 322 20.08 -4.00 17.50
C ALA A 322 20.00 -3.57 18.97
N TYR A 323 18.93 -3.93 19.68
CA TYR A 323 18.77 -3.66 21.11
C TYR A 323 19.82 -4.41 21.95
N GLU A 324 20.07 -5.69 21.68
CA GLU A 324 21.11 -6.46 22.38
C GLU A 324 22.49 -5.84 22.23
N PHE A 325 22.82 -5.38 21.03
CA PHE A 325 24.07 -4.65 20.77
C PHE A 325 24.12 -3.32 21.52
N PHE A 326 23.02 -2.59 21.51
CA PHE A 326 22.88 -1.29 22.16
C PHE A 326 23.03 -1.38 23.68
N LEU A 327 22.54 -2.45 24.32
CA LEU A 327 22.73 -2.67 25.75
C LEU A 327 24.20 -2.78 26.14
N LYS A 328 25.02 -3.46 25.34
CA LYS A 328 26.48 -3.56 25.59
C LYS A 328 27.17 -2.20 25.54
N GLU A 329 26.77 -1.36 24.60
CA GLU A 329 27.33 -0.01 24.48
C GLU A 329 26.91 0.91 25.63
N ILE A 330 25.65 0.79 26.11
CA ILE A 330 25.20 1.49 27.31
C ILE A 330 26.01 1.06 28.53
N GLU A 331 26.30 -0.21 28.69
CA GLU A 331 27.10 -0.74 29.78
C GLU A 331 28.52 -0.15 29.76
N ILE A 332 29.17 -0.15 28.59
CA ILE A 332 30.48 0.49 28.40
C ILE A 332 30.44 1.97 28.77
N LEU A 333 29.42 2.70 28.29
CA LEU A 333 29.28 4.12 28.59
C LEU A 333 29.05 4.37 30.09
N ASN A 334 28.23 3.57 30.76
CA ASN A 334 28.01 3.69 32.20
C ASN A 334 29.32 3.55 32.99
N HIS A 335 30.17 2.57 32.62
CA HIS A 335 31.48 2.41 33.22
C HIS A 335 32.41 3.57 32.93
N GLN A 336 32.42 4.07 31.68
CA GLN A 336 33.24 5.23 31.30
C GLN A 336 32.86 6.48 32.11
N ILE A 337 31.55 6.77 32.28
CA ILE A 337 31.06 7.89 33.08
C ILE A 337 31.56 7.77 34.50
N LEU A 338 31.46 6.58 35.13
CA LEU A 338 31.88 6.35 36.49
C LEU A 338 33.40 6.49 36.66
N GLU A 339 34.20 5.95 35.73
CA GLU A 339 35.63 6.10 35.73
C GLU A 339 36.06 7.58 35.59
N GLN A 340 35.41 8.34 34.72
CA GLN A 340 35.67 9.78 34.58
C GLN A 340 35.37 10.53 35.90
N LEU A 341 34.26 10.22 36.59
CA LEU A 341 33.97 10.82 37.90
C LEU A 341 34.99 10.46 38.95
N LYS A 342 35.47 9.22 38.97
CA LYS A 342 36.55 8.76 39.89
C LYS A 342 37.85 9.45 39.55
N SER A 343 38.21 9.61 38.28
CA SER A 343 39.41 10.35 37.83
C SER A 343 39.40 11.80 38.27
N ILE A 344 38.24 12.48 38.14
CA ILE A 344 38.07 13.85 38.66
C ILE A 344 38.36 13.89 40.18
N SER A 345 37.81 12.97 40.95
CA SER A 345 38.02 12.90 42.39
C SER A 345 39.49 12.67 42.74
N GLU A 346 40.17 11.83 41.99
CA GLU A 346 41.62 11.58 42.17
C GLU A 346 42.44 12.82 41.87
N ARG A 347 42.11 13.55 40.81
CA ARG A 347 42.81 14.81 40.44
C ARG A 347 42.64 15.87 41.54
N ILE A 348 41.40 16.12 41.98
CA ILE A 348 41.12 17.06 43.08
C ILE A 348 41.87 16.67 44.34
N SER A 349 41.86 15.36 44.68
CA SER A 349 42.55 14.83 45.86
C SER A 349 44.05 15.06 45.79
N SER A 350 44.66 14.90 44.63
CA SER A 350 46.07 15.11 44.42
C SER A 350 46.46 16.61 44.59
N GLU A 351 45.63 17.51 44.09
CA GLU A 351 45.83 18.96 44.24
C GLU A 351 45.63 19.40 45.72
N ILE A 352 44.58 18.86 46.41
CA ILE A 352 44.38 19.11 47.85
C ILE A 352 45.59 18.59 48.65
N PHE A 353 46.07 17.38 48.34
CA PHE A 353 47.23 16.81 49.02
C PHE A 353 48.48 17.65 48.80
N ALA A 354 48.73 18.14 47.58
CA ALA A 354 49.83 19.01 47.25
C ALA A 354 49.77 20.39 47.94
N SER A 355 48.57 20.83 48.39
CA SER A 355 48.36 22.08 49.09
C SER A 355 48.68 22.00 50.60
N VAL A 356 48.89 20.79 51.14
CA VAL A 356 49.33 20.58 52.50
C VAL A 356 50.82 21.00 52.63
N LYS A 357 51.07 22.03 53.40
CA LYS A 357 52.39 22.59 53.64
C LYS A 357 52.73 22.52 55.11
N GLU A 358 53.99 22.72 55.42
CA GLU A 358 54.49 22.89 56.79
C GLU A 358 54.88 24.34 57.05
N LYS A 359 54.64 24.83 58.25
CA LYS A 359 55.12 26.09 58.73
C LYS A 359 55.78 25.94 60.09
N ASP A 360 56.69 26.81 60.39
CA ASP A 360 57.29 26.88 61.70
C ASP A 360 56.29 27.42 62.69
N ALA A 361 56.08 26.67 63.76
CA ALA A 361 55.18 26.99 64.84
C ALA A 361 55.86 26.75 66.19
N TYR A 362 55.36 27.38 67.21
CA TYR A 362 55.85 27.16 68.56
C TYR A 362 54.72 27.25 69.59
N PHE A 363 54.92 26.61 70.70
CA PHE A 363 54.04 26.74 71.87
C PHE A 363 54.88 26.79 73.17
N TYR A 364 54.30 27.29 74.23
CA TYR A 364 54.94 27.36 75.52
C TYR A 364 54.33 26.30 76.44
N LYS A 365 55.20 25.46 77.05
CA LYS A 365 54.75 24.49 78.03
C LYS A 365 55.14 24.97 79.43
N GLU A 366 54.20 25.04 80.34
CA GLU A 366 54.44 25.43 81.70
C GLU A 366 55.05 24.29 82.47
N SER A 367 56.19 24.51 83.10
CA SER A 367 56.84 23.58 84.01
C SER A 367 56.92 24.24 85.39
N LYS A 368 56.40 23.56 86.44
CA LYS A 368 56.51 24.06 87.82
C LYS A 368 57.94 23.98 88.25
N GLY A 369 58.61 25.15 88.29
CA GLY A 369 59.95 25.30 88.82
C GLY A 369 60.06 25.06 90.34
N PHE A 370 61.18 24.62 90.84
CA PHE A 370 61.46 24.30 92.24
C PHE A 370 61.27 25.51 93.23
N LEU A 371 61.17 26.76 92.74
CA LEU A 371 60.96 28.00 93.48
C LEU A 371 59.65 28.74 93.12
N LYS A 372 58.58 28.12 92.81
CA LYS A 372 57.27 28.69 92.51
C LYS A 372 57.18 29.80 91.46
N LYS A 373 58.14 29.84 90.52
CA LYS A 373 58.00 30.62 89.30
C LYS A 373 57.68 29.70 88.17
N ASP A 374 56.57 29.98 87.50
CA ASP A 374 56.17 29.27 86.32
C ASP A 374 57.19 29.51 85.25
N LEU A 375 57.91 28.44 84.81
CA LEU A 375 58.88 28.49 83.70
C LEU A 375 58.15 28.07 82.45
N TYR A 376 58.09 28.97 81.49
CA TYR A 376 57.51 28.67 80.17
C TYR A 376 58.71 28.30 79.23
N THR A 377 58.71 27.03 78.82
CA THR A 377 59.70 26.53 77.84
C THR A 377 59.06 26.57 76.46
N ARG A 378 59.76 27.24 75.52
CA ARG A 378 59.31 27.28 74.12
C ARG A 378 59.75 25.98 73.42
N TYR A 379 58.73 25.40 72.72
CA TYR A 379 58.90 24.23 71.88
C TYR A 379 58.59 24.63 70.42
N ASP A 380 59.65 24.59 69.59
CA ASP A 380 59.54 24.83 68.14
C ASP A 380 59.24 23.50 67.44
N TYR A 381 58.30 23.54 66.51
CA TYR A 381 57.94 22.37 65.73
C TYR A 381 57.45 22.75 64.33
N LYS A 382 57.38 21.78 63.41
CA LYS A 382 56.79 21.91 62.06
C LYS A 382 55.30 21.59 62.13
N ALA A 383 54.47 22.58 61.89
CA ALA A 383 53.01 22.40 61.90
C ALA A 383 52.48 22.27 60.49
N PRO A 384 51.74 21.21 60.21
CA PRO A 384 51.01 21.11 58.95
C PRO A 384 49.92 22.21 58.88
N TYR A 385 49.70 22.75 57.71
CA TYR A 385 48.62 23.67 57.45
C TYR A 385 48.12 23.60 56.00
N ILE A 386 46.86 23.97 55.81
CA ILE A 386 46.26 24.24 54.51
C ILE A 386 45.62 25.61 54.56
N SER A 387 46.03 26.50 53.62
CA SER A 387 45.25 27.72 53.33
C SER A 387 44.14 27.33 52.37
N SER A 388 42.92 27.11 52.91
CA SER A 388 41.78 26.59 52.14
C SER A 388 41.44 27.52 50.97
N ASP A 389 41.42 28.84 51.22
CA ASP A 389 41.05 29.82 50.22
C ASP A 389 42.12 29.94 49.11
N ASP A 390 43.42 30.04 49.53
CA ASP A 390 44.52 30.09 48.55
C ASP A 390 44.62 28.84 47.73
N ALA A 391 44.45 27.66 48.35
CA ALA A 391 44.46 26.39 47.64
C ALA A 391 43.31 26.30 46.63
N PHE A 392 42.11 26.70 47.02
CA PHE A 392 40.94 26.75 46.16
C PHE A 392 41.16 27.71 44.97
N LEU A 393 41.59 28.94 45.25
CA LEU A 393 41.88 29.95 44.22
C LEU A 393 43.00 29.48 43.26
N ALA A 394 44.03 28.79 43.76
CA ALA A 394 45.11 28.24 42.94
C ALA A 394 44.58 27.17 41.97
N MET A 395 43.66 26.30 42.43
CA MET A 395 43.09 25.22 41.60
C MET A 395 42.14 25.73 40.51
N PHE A 396 41.26 26.67 40.82
CA PHE A 396 40.16 27.05 39.96
C PHE A 396 40.30 28.40 39.26
N TYR A 397 41.08 29.34 39.80
CA TYR A 397 41.22 30.67 39.24
C TYR A 397 42.61 31.03 38.79
N ASN A 398 43.66 30.49 39.40
CA ASN A 398 45.06 30.82 39.06
C ASN A 398 45.67 29.83 38.05
N SER A 399 45.13 28.62 37.92
CA SER A 399 45.52 27.69 36.87
C SER A 399 44.27 27.18 36.15
N ASP A 400 44.09 27.48 34.88
CA ASP A 400 43.00 26.98 34.05
C ASP A 400 42.94 25.44 33.92
N ALA A 401 43.86 24.71 34.55
CA ALA A 401 44.06 23.29 34.34
C ALA A 401 42.80 22.46 34.68
N MET A 402 42.22 22.68 35.87
CA MET A 402 41.01 21.97 36.29
C MET A 402 39.82 22.32 35.39
N SER A 403 39.63 23.61 35.09
CA SER A 403 38.53 24.06 34.21
C SER A 403 38.63 23.45 32.80
N LYS A 404 39.84 23.35 32.25
CA LYS A 404 40.08 22.73 30.93
C LYS A 404 39.78 21.23 30.94
N GLU A 405 40.21 20.52 32.00
CA GLU A 405 39.95 19.09 32.14
C GLU A 405 38.46 18.77 32.27
N PHE A 406 37.74 19.53 33.06
CA PHE A 406 36.29 19.42 33.16
C PHE A 406 35.57 19.66 31.83
N LYS A 407 35.93 20.69 31.09
CA LYS A 407 35.41 20.95 29.75
C LYS A 407 35.69 19.79 28.79
N LYS A 408 36.88 19.19 28.86
CA LYS A 408 37.22 18.03 28.04
C LYS A 408 36.35 16.85 28.35
N ILE A 409 36.23 16.44 29.61
CA ILE A 409 35.39 15.32 30.07
C ILE A 409 33.92 15.55 29.69
N LYS A 410 33.39 16.74 29.93
CA LYS A 410 32.03 17.10 29.56
C LYS A 410 31.78 16.94 28.05
N ASN A 411 32.72 17.36 27.22
CA ASN A 411 32.61 17.25 25.77
C ASN A 411 32.70 15.78 25.31
N GLU A 412 33.52 14.96 25.94
CA GLU A 412 33.62 13.52 25.64
C GLU A 412 32.31 12.82 25.99
N LEU A 413 31.76 13.07 27.17
CA LEU A 413 30.46 12.50 27.56
C LEU A 413 29.31 12.98 26.66
N TYR A 414 29.30 14.26 26.28
CA TYR A 414 28.32 14.80 25.37
C TYR A 414 28.34 14.07 24.02
N LYS A 415 29.54 13.83 23.46
CA LYS A 415 29.70 13.07 22.21
C LYS A 415 29.10 11.65 22.34
N SER A 416 29.42 10.94 23.43
CA SER A 416 28.91 9.60 23.66
C SER A 416 27.38 9.57 23.79
N PHE A 417 26.76 10.58 24.42
CA PHE A 417 25.30 10.71 24.47
C PHE A 417 24.68 11.01 23.10
N GLU A 418 25.32 11.85 22.29
CA GLU A 418 24.89 12.12 20.92
C GLU A 418 24.97 10.84 20.05
N GLU A 419 26.01 10.02 20.21
CA GLU A 419 26.13 8.73 19.53
C GLU A 419 24.99 7.78 19.90
N ILE A 420 24.60 7.71 21.17
CA ILE A 420 23.44 6.92 21.62
C ILE A 420 22.14 7.44 20.97
N LYS A 421 21.93 8.74 20.95
CA LYS A 421 20.74 9.34 20.29
C LYS A 421 20.71 9.04 18.80
N MET A 422 21.86 9.09 18.12
CA MET A 422 21.96 8.70 16.70
C MET A 422 21.60 7.24 16.47
N LYS A 423 22.01 6.33 17.35
CA LYS A 423 21.66 4.91 17.26
C LYS A 423 20.16 4.67 17.47
N LEU A 424 19.54 5.35 18.43
CA LEU A 424 18.08 5.30 18.62
C LEU A 424 17.34 5.81 17.38
N LYS A 425 17.80 6.88 16.75
CA LYS A 425 17.25 7.35 15.46
C LYS A 425 17.40 6.31 14.37
N GLY A 426 18.51 5.56 14.37
CA GLY A 426 18.76 4.48 13.41
C GLY A 426 17.67 3.40 13.39
N PHE A 427 17.04 3.10 14.52
CA PHE A 427 15.94 2.13 14.60
C PHE A 427 14.73 2.57 13.77
N ILE A 428 14.41 3.85 13.75
CA ILE A 428 13.29 4.38 12.96
C ILE A 428 13.65 4.53 11.49
N ASN A 429 14.90 4.86 11.18
CA ASN A 429 15.35 4.97 9.79
C ASN A 429 15.17 3.65 9.01
N ILE A 430 15.32 2.51 9.68
CA ILE A 430 15.07 1.19 9.07
C ILE A 430 13.59 1.09 8.68
N LEU A 431 12.67 1.40 9.59
CA LEU A 431 11.24 1.35 9.34
C LEU A 431 10.81 2.36 8.25
N GLU A 432 11.36 3.57 8.28
CA GLU A 432 11.11 4.57 7.22
C GLU A 432 11.48 4.06 5.84
N ARG A 433 12.64 3.43 5.72
CA ARG A 433 13.12 2.84 4.48
C ARG A 433 12.18 1.76 3.97
N GLU A 434 11.73 0.86 4.83
CA GLU A 434 10.82 -0.23 4.47
C GLU A 434 9.46 0.31 3.97
N ILE A 435 8.93 1.34 4.62
CA ILE A 435 7.68 1.98 4.20
C ILE A 435 7.84 2.70 2.85
N LEU A 436 8.98 3.35 2.61
CA LEU A 436 9.27 3.99 1.32
C LEU A 436 9.36 2.95 0.18
N LEU A 437 9.99 1.81 0.43
CA LEU A 437 10.05 0.70 -0.54
C LEU A 437 8.65 0.16 -0.85
N PHE A 438 7.83 -0.04 0.17
CA PHE A 438 6.43 -0.44 0.01
C PHE A 438 5.63 0.54 -0.86
N LYS A 439 5.76 1.85 -0.61
CA LYS A 439 5.10 2.89 -1.42
C LYS A 439 5.53 2.86 -2.88
N ALA A 440 6.82 2.66 -3.14
CA ALA A 440 7.34 2.57 -4.50
C ALA A 440 6.79 1.34 -5.25
N GLU A 441 6.75 0.18 -4.60
CA GLU A 441 6.13 -1.03 -5.16
C GLU A 441 4.65 -0.82 -5.46
N PHE A 442 3.90 -0.27 -4.51
CA PHE A 442 2.48 0.00 -4.69
C PHE A 442 2.22 0.97 -5.85
N SER A 443 3.05 2.01 -6.00
CA SER A 443 2.96 2.94 -7.12
C SER A 443 3.18 2.27 -8.47
N ASN A 444 4.04 1.25 -8.55
CA ASN A 444 4.24 0.47 -9.77
C ASN A 444 3.03 -0.42 -10.08
N ILE A 445 2.51 -1.13 -9.09
CA ILE A 445 1.29 -1.94 -9.23
C ILE A 445 0.13 -1.08 -9.75
N GLN A 446 0.01 0.15 -9.26
CA GLN A 446 -1.04 1.09 -9.68
C GLN A 446 -0.97 1.47 -11.17
N LYS A 447 0.20 1.49 -11.78
CA LYS A 447 0.37 1.83 -13.21
C LYS A 447 -0.03 0.70 -14.14
N ASP A 448 0.10 -0.54 -13.67
CA ASP A 448 0.02 -1.74 -14.50
C ASP A 448 -1.37 -2.40 -14.46
N HIS A 449 -2.27 -2.00 -13.57
CA HIS A 449 -3.58 -2.63 -13.40
C HIS A 449 -4.75 -1.65 -13.50
N ILE A 450 -5.76 -2.04 -14.29
CA ILE A 450 -7.10 -1.41 -14.32
C ILE A 450 -7.96 -2.18 -13.32
N PHE A 451 -8.31 -1.56 -12.20
CA PHE A 451 -9.09 -2.20 -11.15
C PHE A 451 -10.60 -2.04 -11.39
N GLN A 452 -11.34 -3.15 -11.27
CA GLN A 452 -12.81 -3.16 -11.35
C GLN A 452 -13.46 -2.68 -10.04
N SER A 453 -12.73 -2.71 -8.93
CA SER A 453 -13.22 -2.25 -7.63
C SER A 453 -12.57 -0.92 -7.22
N ASP A 454 -12.94 0.17 -7.88
CA ASP A 454 -12.40 1.51 -7.61
C ASP A 454 -12.43 1.92 -6.14
N LYS A 455 -13.46 1.50 -5.38
CA LYS A 455 -13.60 1.84 -3.98
C LYS A 455 -12.56 1.13 -3.12
N ASN A 456 -12.36 -0.17 -3.32
CA ASN A 456 -11.30 -0.92 -2.62
C ASN A 456 -9.92 -0.40 -2.99
N PHE A 457 -9.73 -0.11 -4.27
CA PHE A 457 -8.49 0.47 -4.73
C PHE A 457 -8.26 1.86 -4.16
N SER A 458 -9.29 2.72 -4.09
CA SER A 458 -9.17 4.05 -3.50
C SER A 458 -8.90 3.99 -1.99
N GLU A 459 -9.50 3.04 -1.25
CA GLU A 459 -9.18 2.79 0.16
C GLU A 459 -7.75 2.30 0.35
N LEU A 460 -7.30 1.34 -0.45
CA LEU A 460 -5.92 0.85 -0.42
C LEU A 460 -4.93 1.96 -0.79
N ARG A 461 -5.25 2.76 -1.80
CA ARG A 461 -4.46 3.93 -2.20
C ARG A 461 -4.38 4.97 -1.10
N ALA A 462 -5.50 5.30 -0.47
CA ALA A 462 -5.53 6.22 0.66
C ALA A 462 -4.69 5.69 1.83
N PHE A 463 -4.83 4.41 2.15
CA PHE A 463 -4.02 3.73 3.16
C PHE A 463 -2.52 3.78 2.83
N CYS A 464 -2.12 3.47 1.59
CA CYS A 464 -0.71 3.51 1.19
C CYS A 464 -0.15 4.94 1.20
N ASN A 465 -0.94 5.94 0.80
CA ASN A 465 -0.52 7.34 0.85
C ASN A 465 -0.38 7.85 2.29
N ALA A 466 -1.26 7.43 3.19
CA ALA A 466 -1.24 7.77 4.61
C ALA A 466 -0.33 6.84 5.45
N SER A 467 0.36 5.87 4.84
CA SER A 467 1.15 4.88 5.58
C SER A 467 2.26 5.50 6.44
N ASP A 468 2.87 6.61 6.01
CA ASP A 468 3.87 7.34 6.82
C ASP A 468 3.24 7.85 8.11
N GLU A 469 2.09 8.51 8.02
CA GLU A 469 1.39 9.02 9.18
C GLU A 469 0.91 7.88 10.09
N TYR A 470 0.30 6.87 9.49
CA TYR A 470 -0.27 5.76 10.24
C TYR A 470 0.77 4.86 10.91
N PHE A 471 1.89 4.56 10.23
CA PHE A 471 2.91 3.65 10.75
C PHE A 471 4.05 4.36 11.46
N LEU A 472 4.48 5.54 11.00
CA LEU A 472 5.68 6.19 11.51
C LEU A 472 5.40 7.21 12.62
N LYS A 473 4.22 7.80 12.67
CA LYS A 473 3.91 8.86 13.64
C LYS A 473 4.18 8.41 15.08
N ASP A 474 3.57 7.30 15.48
CA ASP A 474 3.67 6.79 16.85
C ASP A 474 5.12 6.40 17.22
N PHE A 475 5.86 5.83 16.27
CA PHE A 475 7.28 5.51 16.46
C PHE A 475 8.14 6.77 16.58
N LYS A 476 7.85 7.82 15.81
CA LYS A 476 8.56 9.11 15.91
C LYS A 476 8.27 9.81 17.23
N GLU A 477 7.04 9.77 17.70
CA GLU A 477 6.65 10.30 19.02
C GLU A 477 7.35 9.53 20.16
N LEU A 478 7.41 8.21 20.08
CA LEU A 478 8.12 7.36 21.03
C LEU A 478 9.62 7.67 21.04
N LEU A 479 10.22 7.81 19.85
CA LEU A 479 11.64 8.20 19.73
C LEU A 479 11.89 9.56 20.35
N PHE A 480 11.06 10.55 20.04
CA PHE A 480 11.21 11.89 20.59
C PHE A 480 11.14 11.88 22.13
N LYS A 481 10.18 11.13 22.70
CA LYS A 481 10.07 10.95 24.14
C LYS A 481 11.32 10.32 24.76
N SER A 482 11.85 9.27 24.12
CA SER A 482 13.06 8.58 24.60
C SER A 482 14.31 9.47 24.51
N ILE A 483 14.43 10.28 23.46
CA ILE A 483 15.52 11.27 23.32
C ILE A 483 15.41 12.34 24.41
N LEU A 484 14.20 12.82 24.69
CA LEU A 484 13.97 13.81 25.76
C LEU A 484 14.37 13.23 27.13
N GLU A 485 14.03 11.99 27.42
CA GLU A 485 14.43 11.29 28.66
C GLU A 485 15.95 11.18 28.76
N LEU A 486 16.66 10.92 27.66
CA LEU A 486 18.13 10.89 27.61
C LEU A 486 18.73 12.28 27.86
N ASP A 487 18.20 13.33 27.25
CA ASP A 487 18.65 14.70 27.45
C ASP A 487 18.47 15.14 28.90
N LEU A 488 17.31 14.88 29.50
CA LEU A 488 17.05 15.15 30.92
C LEU A 488 18.00 14.37 31.84
N PHE A 489 18.32 13.13 31.52
CA PHE A 489 19.30 12.36 32.28
C PHE A 489 20.70 12.98 32.18
N PHE A 490 21.13 13.37 30.99
CA PHE A 490 22.43 14.00 30.77
C PHE A 490 22.54 15.37 31.48
N GLU A 491 21.49 16.20 31.41
CA GLU A 491 21.45 17.47 32.17
C GLU A 491 21.56 17.24 33.67
N LYS A 492 20.83 16.25 34.20
CA LYS A 492 20.91 15.89 35.62
C LYS A 492 22.30 15.40 36.01
N LEU A 493 22.94 14.59 35.15
CA LEU A 493 24.32 14.15 35.33
C LEU A 493 25.27 15.34 35.38
N ASN A 494 25.17 16.24 34.40
CA ASN A 494 25.99 17.46 34.35
C ASN A 494 25.83 18.31 35.62
N LEU A 495 24.59 18.57 36.01
CA LEU A 495 24.29 19.42 37.17
C LEU A 495 24.89 18.82 38.45
N LYS A 496 24.67 17.53 38.70
CA LYS A 496 25.16 16.87 39.91
C LYS A 496 26.67 16.65 39.91
N ALA A 497 27.24 16.19 38.79
CA ALA A 497 28.63 15.79 38.74
C ALA A 497 29.57 16.96 38.54
N PHE A 498 29.21 17.90 37.65
CA PHE A 498 30.15 18.95 37.21
C PHE A 498 29.92 20.31 37.88
N THR A 499 28.70 20.61 38.33
CA THR A 499 28.44 21.86 39.04
C THR A 499 28.82 21.78 40.53
N ASN A 500 28.81 20.60 41.10
CA ASN A 500 29.11 20.41 42.51
C ASN A 500 30.61 20.21 42.83
N TYR A 501 31.47 20.08 41.83
CA TYR A 501 32.90 19.81 42.09
C TYR A 501 33.59 20.95 42.80
N GLU A 502 33.24 22.21 42.54
CA GLU A 502 33.78 23.37 43.26
C GLU A 502 33.38 23.32 44.73
N ASN A 503 32.11 23.01 45.02
CA ASN A 503 31.62 22.85 46.37
C ASN A 503 32.28 21.67 47.09
N ALA A 504 32.41 20.52 46.40
CA ALA A 504 33.08 19.35 46.96
C ALA A 504 34.57 19.66 47.31
N THR A 505 35.26 20.43 46.47
CA THR A 505 36.63 20.84 46.73
C THR A 505 36.70 21.81 47.94
N LYS A 506 35.84 22.83 48.00
CA LYS A 506 35.75 23.77 49.12
C LYS A 506 35.49 23.05 50.44
N LEU A 507 34.47 22.15 50.46
CA LEU A 507 34.09 21.39 51.67
C LEU A 507 35.21 20.47 52.12
N SER A 508 35.89 19.81 51.19
CA SER A 508 37.03 18.91 51.48
C SER A 508 38.23 19.71 52.03
N LEU A 509 38.60 20.85 51.43
CA LEU A 509 39.63 21.73 51.90
C LEU A 509 39.34 22.24 53.31
N ALA A 510 38.10 22.74 53.52
CA ALA A 510 37.68 23.25 54.85
C ALA A 510 37.72 22.15 55.91
N PHE A 511 37.27 20.93 55.58
CA PHE A 511 37.34 19.78 56.47
C PHE A 511 38.74 19.44 56.91
N PHE A 512 39.67 19.32 55.97
CA PHE A 512 41.07 18.95 56.31
C PHE A 512 41.79 20.09 56.99
N SER A 513 41.56 21.35 56.61
CA SER A 513 42.09 22.52 57.27
C SER A 513 41.65 22.56 58.78
N ARG A 514 40.36 22.32 59.03
CA ARG A 514 39.81 22.22 60.39
C ARG A 514 40.45 21.09 61.16
N LYS A 515 40.51 19.87 60.59
CA LYS A 515 41.07 18.68 61.25
C LYS A 515 42.55 18.85 61.59
N ILE A 516 43.34 19.48 60.67
CA ILE A 516 44.73 19.87 60.94
C ILE A 516 44.82 20.85 62.10
N ASN A 517 44.01 21.89 62.12
CA ASN A 517 44.01 22.88 63.19
C ASN A 517 43.59 22.31 64.52
N GLU A 518 42.55 21.44 64.55
CA GLU A 518 42.13 20.72 65.77
C GLU A 518 43.28 19.85 66.34
N SER A 519 43.94 19.07 65.47
CA SER A 519 45.07 18.27 65.89
C SER A 519 46.24 19.09 66.41
N ARG A 520 46.47 20.28 65.81
CA ARG A 520 47.49 21.20 66.27
C ARG A 520 47.19 21.73 67.66
N VAL A 521 45.95 22.16 67.89
CA VAL A 521 45.54 22.65 69.24
C VAL A 521 45.71 21.57 70.29
N LEU A 522 45.30 20.32 70.00
CA LEU A 522 45.49 19.20 70.92
C LEU A 522 46.99 18.91 71.15
N TYR A 523 47.83 18.94 70.12
CA TYR A 523 49.27 18.72 70.22
C TYR A 523 49.92 19.84 71.06
N GLU A 524 49.51 21.09 70.87
CA GLU A 524 50.00 22.21 71.70
C GLU A 524 49.58 22.10 73.16
N LEU A 525 48.40 21.49 73.47
CA LEU A 525 47.94 21.19 74.82
C LEU A 525 48.76 20.06 75.48
N ASP A 526 48.91 18.93 74.83
CA ASP A 526 49.72 17.84 75.29
C ASP A 526 50.42 17.08 74.16
N SER A 527 51.66 17.45 73.86
CA SER A 527 52.48 16.80 72.80
C SER A 527 52.97 15.41 73.13
N SER A 528 52.73 14.90 74.33
CA SER A 528 53.06 13.51 74.72
C SER A 528 51.92 12.54 74.46
N GLU A 529 50.67 13.03 74.42
CA GLU A 529 49.46 12.27 74.20
C GLU A 529 48.92 12.39 72.79
N PHE A 530 49.00 13.56 72.19
CA PHE A 530 48.43 13.89 70.89
C PHE A 530 49.54 14.03 69.83
N VAL A 531 49.18 13.59 68.59
CA VAL A 531 50.06 13.72 67.40
C VAL A 531 49.47 14.65 66.36
N LEU A 532 50.31 15.31 65.62
CA LEU A 532 49.89 16.15 64.50
C LEU A 532 49.23 15.32 63.40
N PHE A 533 48.10 15.79 62.93
CA PHE A 533 47.40 15.13 61.85
C PHE A 533 47.95 15.57 60.46
N TYR A 534 48.44 14.61 59.71
CA TYR A 534 48.81 14.72 58.30
C TYR A 534 47.81 13.94 57.47
N PRO A 535 46.98 14.62 56.63
CA PRO A 535 46.01 13.92 55.83
C PRO A 535 46.71 13.00 54.82
N LYS A 536 46.24 11.76 54.71
CA LYS A 536 46.71 10.82 53.66
C LYS A 536 45.93 11.07 52.36
N LYS A 537 46.60 10.87 51.22
CA LYS A 537 45.97 11.03 49.91
C LYS A 537 44.71 10.16 49.79
N SER A 538 44.69 8.95 50.33
CA SER A 538 43.50 8.07 50.34
C SER A 538 42.32 8.64 51.15
N GLU A 539 42.58 9.28 52.30
CA GLU A 539 41.55 9.92 53.11
C GLU A 539 40.93 11.14 52.38
N ILE A 540 41.78 11.91 51.68
CA ILE A 540 41.32 13.03 50.87
C ILE A 540 40.49 12.52 49.70
N TYR A 541 40.92 11.45 49.05
CA TYR A 541 40.19 10.85 47.93
C TYR A 541 38.79 10.35 48.34
N GLU A 542 38.70 9.60 49.41
CA GLU A 542 37.42 9.13 49.94
C GLU A 542 36.51 10.30 50.33
N ARG A 543 37.07 11.35 50.90
CA ARG A 543 36.29 12.56 51.24
C ARG A 543 35.74 13.26 49.98
N VAL A 544 36.55 13.43 48.96
CA VAL A 544 36.14 14.04 47.67
C VAL A 544 35.10 13.18 46.97
N LEU A 545 35.24 11.86 46.95
CA LEU A 545 34.24 10.96 46.38
C LEU A 545 32.86 11.12 47.08
N ASN A 546 32.85 11.23 48.39
CA ASN A 546 31.65 11.43 49.19
C ASN A 546 30.99 12.79 48.89
N GLU A 547 31.77 13.86 48.85
CA GLU A 547 31.25 15.21 48.58
C GLU A 547 30.76 15.39 47.15
N LEU A 548 31.38 14.70 46.16
CA LEU A 548 30.88 14.63 44.78
C LEU A 548 29.69 13.68 44.62
N ASN A 549 29.36 12.92 45.67
CA ASN A 549 28.29 11.94 45.66
C ASN A 549 28.47 10.86 44.58
N VAL A 550 29.70 10.41 44.34
CA VAL A 550 30.05 9.43 43.30
C VAL A 550 29.30 8.11 43.52
N TYR A 551 29.04 7.74 44.74
CA TYR A 551 28.31 6.50 45.10
C TYR A 551 26.82 6.57 44.68
N GLU A 552 26.20 7.75 44.59
CA GLU A 552 24.86 7.89 44.02
C GLU A 552 24.90 7.61 42.51
N PHE A 553 25.93 8.09 41.82
CA PHE A 553 26.09 7.81 40.38
C PHE A 553 26.37 6.32 40.12
N GLU A 554 27.16 5.66 40.95
CA GLU A 554 27.37 4.21 40.87
C GLU A 554 26.05 3.45 40.97
N THR A 555 25.16 3.87 41.88
CA THR A 555 23.83 3.29 41.99
C THR A 555 22.99 3.53 40.75
N LEU A 556 22.99 4.72 40.20
CA LEU A 556 22.19 5.09 39.04
C LEU A 556 22.70 4.47 37.72
N LEU A 557 24.02 4.29 37.60
CA LEU A 557 24.65 3.80 36.36
C LEU A 557 24.82 2.27 36.35
N ILE A 558 25.12 1.66 37.49
CA ILE A 558 25.43 0.23 37.57
C ILE A 558 24.30 -0.56 38.27
N ASN A 559 23.90 -0.17 39.47
CA ASN A 559 22.94 -0.94 40.25
C ASN A 559 21.49 -0.76 39.80
N LYS A 560 21.14 0.45 39.32
CA LYS A 560 19.83 0.79 38.73
C LYS A 560 20.04 1.56 37.43
N PRO A 561 20.50 0.90 36.37
CA PRO A 561 20.94 1.58 35.16
C PRO A 561 19.79 2.29 34.45
N ILE A 562 19.73 3.61 34.55
CA ILE A 562 18.66 4.44 33.96
C ILE A 562 18.68 4.36 32.43
N LEU A 563 19.87 4.41 31.82
CA LEU A 563 20.00 4.32 30.36
C LEU A 563 19.45 3.01 29.81
N THR A 564 19.74 1.88 30.48
CA THR A 564 19.19 0.57 30.12
C THR A 564 17.66 0.55 30.27
N LYS A 565 17.12 1.21 31.32
CA LYS A 565 15.68 1.31 31.50
C LYS A 565 15.00 2.12 30.38
N ILE A 566 15.59 3.24 29.95
CA ILE A 566 15.10 4.05 28.82
C ILE A 566 15.09 3.21 27.55
N ALA A 567 16.19 2.52 27.25
CA ALA A 567 16.31 1.65 26.07
C ALA A 567 15.30 0.49 26.10
N LYS A 568 15.12 -0.15 27.24
CA LYS A 568 14.15 -1.23 27.42
C LYS A 568 12.71 -0.73 27.22
N ASN A 569 12.37 0.40 27.80
CA ASN A 569 11.07 1.01 27.61
C ASN A 569 10.80 1.34 26.13
N PHE A 570 11.79 1.88 25.42
CA PHE A 570 11.69 2.11 23.98
C PHE A 570 11.42 0.81 23.20
N LEU A 571 12.15 -0.27 23.51
CA LEU A 571 11.94 -1.57 22.88
C LEU A 571 10.52 -2.11 23.14
N GLU A 572 10.11 -2.18 24.41
CA GLU A 572 8.80 -2.72 24.81
C GLU A 572 7.65 -1.93 24.16
N GLN A 573 7.72 -0.61 24.16
CA GLN A 573 6.71 0.22 23.51
C GLN A 573 6.72 0.05 21.98
N SER A 574 7.90 -0.07 21.37
CA SER A 574 8.02 -0.36 19.93
C SER A 574 7.39 -1.71 19.57
N GLN A 575 7.59 -2.75 20.39
CA GLN A 575 6.97 -4.07 20.19
C GLN A 575 5.44 -4.00 20.29
N ILE A 576 4.91 -3.27 21.27
CA ILE A 576 3.46 -3.05 21.40
C ILE A 576 2.91 -2.37 20.13
N LEU A 577 3.57 -1.33 19.65
CA LEU A 577 3.16 -0.64 18.41
C LEU A 577 3.20 -1.58 17.20
N ILE A 578 4.22 -2.42 17.06
CA ILE A 578 4.30 -3.41 15.98
C ILE A 578 3.12 -4.38 16.06
N GLN A 579 2.80 -4.89 17.24
CA GLN A 579 1.69 -5.82 17.44
C GLN A 579 0.34 -5.17 17.11
N GLU A 580 0.11 -3.93 17.53
CA GLU A 580 -1.12 -3.18 17.21
C GLU A 580 -1.27 -2.96 15.72
N LYS A 581 -0.20 -2.53 15.02
CA LYS A 581 -0.21 -2.32 13.58
C LYS A 581 -0.38 -3.64 12.81
N SER A 582 0.28 -4.71 13.26
CA SER A 582 0.11 -6.05 12.68
C SER A 582 -1.32 -6.56 12.83
N LYS A 583 -1.93 -6.39 13.99
CA LYS A 583 -3.34 -6.75 14.23
C LYS A 583 -4.30 -6.00 13.31
N PHE A 584 -4.05 -4.72 13.07
CA PHE A 584 -4.85 -3.95 12.12
C PHE A 584 -4.75 -4.52 10.69
N LEU A 585 -3.53 -4.87 10.24
CA LEU A 585 -3.33 -5.48 8.92
C LEU A 585 -3.99 -6.86 8.82
N ASP A 586 -3.95 -7.66 9.88
CA ASP A 586 -4.63 -8.95 9.94
C ASP A 586 -6.15 -8.83 9.86
N LEU A 587 -6.75 -7.79 10.46
CA LEU A 587 -8.17 -7.50 10.32
C LEU A 587 -8.52 -7.15 8.87
N LYS A 588 -7.70 -6.34 8.19
CA LYS A 588 -7.89 -6.05 6.76
C LYS A 588 -7.77 -7.29 5.88
N LYS A 589 -6.84 -8.18 6.17
CA LYS A 589 -6.76 -9.49 5.49
C LYS A 589 -7.98 -10.38 5.74
N ALA A 590 -8.54 -10.36 6.95
CA ALA A 590 -9.75 -11.11 7.25
C ALA A 590 -10.96 -10.60 6.44
N GLU A 591 -11.10 -9.28 6.25
CA GLU A 591 -12.10 -8.68 5.37
C GLU A 591 -11.93 -9.19 3.92
N LEU A 592 -10.70 -9.18 3.39
CA LEU A 592 -10.40 -9.67 2.05
C LEU A 592 -10.66 -11.18 1.89
N ARG A 593 -10.37 -11.99 2.92
CA ARG A 593 -10.70 -13.43 2.91
C ARG A 593 -12.21 -13.66 2.86
N LYS A 594 -13.00 -12.86 3.59
CA LYS A 594 -14.46 -12.93 3.53
C LYS A 594 -14.98 -12.61 2.11
N ARG A 595 -14.42 -11.58 1.47
CA ARG A 595 -14.74 -11.26 0.05
C ARG A 595 -14.43 -12.42 -0.88
N ARG A 596 -13.27 -13.04 -0.73
CA ARG A 596 -12.87 -14.20 -1.56
C ARG A 596 -13.86 -15.34 -1.44
N VAL A 597 -14.29 -15.65 -0.23
CA VAL A 597 -15.30 -16.71 -0.01
C VAL A 597 -16.60 -16.39 -0.78
N GLN A 598 -17.06 -15.14 -0.74
CA GLN A 598 -18.26 -14.73 -1.46
C GLN A 598 -18.09 -14.86 -2.98
N ILE A 599 -16.95 -14.39 -3.53
CA ILE A 599 -16.64 -14.51 -4.96
C ILE A 599 -16.66 -15.99 -5.39
N LEU A 600 -16.05 -16.87 -4.60
CA LEU A 600 -16.01 -18.30 -4.88
C LEU A 600 -17.41 -18.95 -4.81
N ASN A 601 -18.22 -18.57 -3.83
CA ASN A 601 -19.60 -19.05 -3.72
C ASN A 601 -20.41 -18.67 -4.97
N VAL A 602 -20.35 -17.42 -5.42
CA VAL A 602 -21.02 -16.98 -6.65
C VAL A 602 -20.50 -17.75 -7.87
N ARG A 603 -19.16 -17.96 -7.95
CA ARG A 603 -18.53 -18.72 -9.04
C ARG A 603 -18.98 -20.18 -9.08
N GLU A 604 -19.15 -20.81 -7.94
CA GLU A 604 -19.63 -22.20 -7.85
C GLU A 604 -21.13 -22.27 -8.19
N SER A 605 -21.97 -21.42 -7.62
CA SER A 605 -23.40 -21.37 -7.89
C SER A 605 -23.70 -21.18 -9.37
N ILE A 606 -22.99 -20.28 -10.07
CA ILE A 606 -23.22 -20.06 -11.50
C ILE A 606 -22.73 -21.22 -12.40
N LYS A 607 -21.85 -22.09 -11.90
CA LYS A 607 -21.41 -23.29 -12.62
C LYS A 607 -22.41 -24.46 -12.50
N GLU A 608 -23.09 -24.53 -11.35
CA GLU A 608 -24.10 -25.57 -11.09
C GLU A 608 -25.40 -25.29 -11.86
N ASP A 609 -25.71 -24.04 -12.12
CA ASP A 609 -26.83 -23.63 -12.98
C ASP A 609 -26.58 -23.94 -14.46
#